data_fce321bb2d9eb8b03e357066e6f5f601
#
_entry.id   fce321bb2d9eb8b03e357066e6f5f601
#
_cell.length_a   1.000
_cell.length_b   1.000
_cell.length_c   1.000
_cell.angle_alpha   90.00
_cell.angle_beta   90.00
_cell.angle_gamma   90.00
#
_symmetry.space_group_name_H-M   'P 1'
#
loop_
_entity.id
_entity.type
_entity.pdbx_description
1 polymer ?
#
loop_
_entity_poly.entity_id
_entity_poly.type
_entity_poly.pdbx_seq_one_letter_code
_entity_poly.pdbx_strand_id
1 'polypeptide(L)'
;MTADAPILIVPYMWIGDFVRCHTVVKLLQQRFPSRPIDVLTTAMVAPLVDYMPGVRQGIVVDLARKRLALGQHRALAARLREERYGQALVMPRTWKSALAPYLAGIPVRTGFVGEARFGLINDRRWGERRLPRMIERCAVLALPEGEAWPAQWPRPELDVPGAELAAWRQRLGLAAEGRAVVAFAPGAVGPSKRWPSGQYAELARRLAADGDEVWVIGGPVEKELAAEIVAANPTRIRDLTGPDLRNAILALAAADVAVSNDSGLLHVAAALGTPAIGIFGPTSPWHWAPLNPIAAVIEIKHALVCRPCHQPVCRLGHHRCMRDISVDQVAIATRQAIAAAPAANYAGST
;
A
#
# COMPACT_ATOMS: atom_id res chain seq x y z
N MET A 1 -27.37 3.01 -21.59
CA MET A 1 -26.25 3.45 -20.73
C MET A 1 -25.66 4.69 -21.35
N THR A 2 -25.55 5.78 -20.60
CA THR A 2 -24.81 6.97 -21.07
C THR A 2 -23.34 6.60 -21.17
N ALA A 3 -22.67 7.02 -22.24
CA ALA A 3 -21.26 6.72 -22.50
C ALA A 3 -20.34 7.14 -21.32
N ASP A 4 -20.76 8.15 -20.54
CA ASP A 4 -20.03 8.77 -19.45
C ASP A 4 -20.46 8.30 -18.04
N ALA A 5 -21.26 7.24 -17.92
CA ALA A 5 -21.69 6.74 -16.62
C ALA A 5 -20.46 6.34 -15.75
N PRO A 6 -20.43 6.75 -14.46
CA PRO A 6 -19.28 6.49 -13.59
C PRO A 6 -18.94 5.01 -13.44
N ILE A 7 -17.71 4.72 -13.05
CA ILE A 7 -17.20 3.38 -12.76
C ILE A 7 -16.94 3.27 -11.25
N LEU A 8 -17.44 2.20 -10.63
CA LEU A 8 -17.15 1.86 -9.25
C LEU A 8 -16.06 0.79 -9.18
N ILE A 9 -15.03 1.01 -8.37
CA ILE A 9 -14.06 -0.02 -8.04
C ILE A 9 -14.31 -0.51 -6.62
N VAL A 10 -14.41 -1.83 -6.45
CA VAL A 10 -14.46 -2.51 -5.16
C VAL A 10 -13.12 -3.22 -4.97
N PRO A 11 -12.13 -2.59 -4.29
CA PRO A 11 -10.78 -3.11 -4.17
C PRO A 11 -10.62 -4.09 -3.00
N TYR A 12 -9.45 -4.68 -2.87
CA TYR A 12 -9.00 -5.26 -1.61
C TYR A 12 -8.68 -4.14 -0.60
N MET A 13 -9.01 -4.36 0.68
CA MET A 13 -8.92 -3.33 1.73
C MET A 13 -7.63 -3.39 2.57
N TRP A 14 -6.58 -4.08 2.09
CA TRP A 14 -5.25 -4.01 2.67
C TRP A 14 -4.48 -2.84 2.04
N ILE A 15 -3.73 -2.07 2.83
CA ILE A 15 -3.02 -0.86 2.36
C ILE A 15 -2.26 -1.11 1.05
N GLY A 16 -1.42 -2.14 1.00
CA GLY A 16 -0.62 -2.45 -0.20
C GLY A 16 -1.47 -2.83 -1.41
N ASP A 17 -2.53 -3.62 -1.21
CA ASP A 17 -3.43 -4.01 -2.30
C ASP A 17 -4.30 -2.85 -2.76
N PHE A 18 -4.65 -1.95 -1.84
CA PHE A 18 -5.38 -0.73 -2.14
C PHE A 18 -4.52 0.23 -3.01
N VAL A 19 -3.24 0.40 -2.68
CA VAL A 19 -2.30 1.17 -3.52
C VAL A 19 -2.18 0.54 -4.92
N ARG A 20 -2.08 -0.79 -5.02
CA ARG A 20 -2.05 -1.50 -6.32
C ARG A 20 -3.31 -1.24 -7.16
N CYS A 21 -4.46 -0.97 -6.52
CA CYS A 21 -5.69 -0.64 -7.22
C CYS A 21 -5.54 0.58 -8.13
N HIS A 22 -4.63 1.50 -7.84
CA HIS A 22 -4.39 2.68 -8.69
C HIS A 22 -3.94 2.30 -10.12
N THR A 23 -3.27 1.16 -10.32
CA THR A 23 -3.02 0.63 -11.68
C THR A 23 -4.31 0.43 -12.46
N VAL A 24 -5.36 -0.05 -11.79
CA VAL A 24 -6.70 -0.26 -12.41
C VAL A 24 -7.33 1.09 -12.76
N VAL A 25 -7.23 2.07 -11.88
CA VAL A 25 -7.69 3.45 -12.15
C VAL A 25 -7.03 3.99 -13.42
N LYS A 26 -5.70 3.90 -13.53
CA LYS A 26 -4.96 4.37 -14.71
C LYS A 26 -5.36 3.66 -15.99
N LEU A 27 -5.55 2.35 -15.96
CA LEU A 27 -6.04 1.58 -17.12
C LEU A 27 -7.45 2.01 -17.55
N LEU A 28 -8.33 2.23 -16.58
CA LEU A 28 -9.71 2.68 -16.87
C LEU A 28 -9.73 4.10 -17.42
N GLN A 29 -8.88 5.01 -16.91
CA GLN A 29 -8.76 6.37 -17.43
C GLN A 29 -8.22 6.40 -18.87
N GLN A 30 -7.25 5.53 -19.20
CA GLN A 30 -6.74 5.40 -20.57
C GLN A 30 -7.84 4.95 -21.54
N ARG A 31 -8.74 4.08 -21.09
CA ARG A 31 -9.84 3.54 -21.91
C ARG A 31 -11.07 4.43 -21.95
N PHE A 32 -11.36 5.10 -20.85
CA PHE A 32 -12.58 5.87 -20.64
C PHE A 32 -12.25 7.22 -19.99
N PRO A 33 -11.59 8.14 -20.72
CA PRO A 33 -11.08 9.39 -20.14
C PRO A 33 -12.16 10.29 -19.51
N SER A 34 -13.40 10.22 -20.00
CA SER A 34 -14.52 11.04 -19.53
C SER A 34 -15.30 10.42 -18.36
N ARG A 35 -15.08 9.12 -18.07
CA ARG A 35 -15.87 8.43 -17.04
C ARG A 35 -15.28 8.65 -15.65
N PRO A 36 -16.02 9.24 -14.70
CA PRO A 36 -15.58 9.36 -13.32
C PRO A 36 -15.35 7.98 -12.68
N ILE A 37 -14.30 7.87 -11.87
CA ILE A 37 -13.94 6.64 -11.18
C ILE A 37 -14.05 6.85 -9.67
N ASP A 38 -14.87 6.05 -9.01
CA ASP A 38 -15.02 6.04 -7.56
C ASP A 38 -14.51 4.72 -6.98
N VAL A 39 -14.03 4.77 -5.74
CA VAL A 39 -13.45 3.61 -5.08
C VAL A 39 -14.15 3.37 -3.74
N LEU A 40 -14.64 2.15 -3.50
CA LEU A 40 -15.04 1.76 -2.15
C LEU A 40 -13.83 1.70 -1.23
N THR A 41 -13.95 2.22 -0.03
CA THR A 41 -12.86 2.27 0.94
C THR A 41 -13.38 1.99 2.36
N THR A 42 -12.48 1.66 3.28
CA THR A 42 -12.76 1.67 4.72
C THR A 42 -12.16 2.93 5.33
N ALA A 43 -12.62 3.32 6.52
CA ALA A 43 -12.07 4.49 7.23
C ALA A 43 -10.53 4.42 7.35
N MET A 44 -9.97 3.22 7.55
CA MET A 44 -8.53 3.02 7.68
C MET A 44 -7.75 3.39 6.41
N VAL A 45 -8.23 3.05 5.22
CA VAL A 45 -7.50 3.27 3.95
C VAL A 45 -8.06 4.46 3.14
N ALA A 46 -9.12 5.12 3.64
CA ALA A 46 -9.71 6.30 3.00
C ALA A 46 -8.69 7.42 2.71
N PRO A 47 -7.72 7.72 3.61
CA PRO A 47 -6.73 8.75 3.33
C PRO A 47 -5.90 8.52 2.06
N LEU A 48 -5.76 7.27 1.59
CA LEU A 48 -5.06 6.99 0.32
C LEU A 48 -5.79 7.57 -0.89
N VAL A 49 -7.12 7.60 -0.84
CA VAL A 49 -7.95 8.07 -1.96
C VAL A 49 -7.70 9.55 -2.26
N ASP A 50 -7.48 10.36 -1.22
CA ASP A 50 -7.25 11.79 -1.35
C ASP A 50 -5.97 12.12 -2.14
N TYR A 51 -5.05 11.15 -2.21
CA TYR A 51 -3.76 11.26 -2.91
C TYR A 51 -3.69 10.42 -4.19
N MET A 52 -4.77 9.72 -4.58
CA MET A 52 -4.81 8.91 -5.81
C MET A 52 -5.26 9.73 -7.01
N PRO A 53 -4.36 10.09 -7.97
CA PRO A 53 -4.77 10.79 -9.17
C PRO A 53 -5.85 10.05 -9.96
N GLY A 54 -6.85 10.76 -10.43
CA GLY A 54 -7.90 10.20 -11.28
C GLY A 54 -9.02 9.47 -10.55
N VAL A 55 -8.99 9.40 -9.24
CA VAL A 55 -10.14 8.98 -8.44
C VAL A 55 -10.99 10.22 -8.12
N ARG A 56 -12.29 10.16 -8.43
CA ARG A 56 -13.23 11.26 -8.14
C ARG A 56 -13.53 11.34 -6.65
N GLN A 57 -13.84 10.20 -6.04
CA GLN A 57 -14.15 10.10 -4.60
C GLN A 57 -13.96 8.69 -4.03
N GLY A 58 -13.73 8.65 -2.72
CA GLY A 58 -13.77 7.43 -1.91
C GLY A 58 -15.11 7.27 -1.21
N ILE A 59 -15.78 6.12 -1.39
CA ILE A 59 -17.01 5.79 -0.69
C ILE A 59 -16.66 4.96 0.54
N VAL A 60 -16.61 5.62 1.71
CA VAL A 60 -16.30 4.93 2.96
C VAL A 60 -17.42 3.99 3.35
N VAL A 61 -17.06 2.74 3.63
CA VAL A 61 -17.98 1.69 4.07
C VAL A 61 -17.48 1.02 5.35
N ASP A 62 -18.42 0.71 6.22
CA ASP A 62 -18.19 -0.11 7.41
C ASP A 62 -19.05 -1.38 7.28
N LEU A 63 -18.51 -2.38 6.59
CA LEU A 63 -19.18 -3.65 6.40
C LEU A 63 -18.63 -4.71 7.36
N ALA A 64 -19.51 -5.34 8.11
CA ALA A 64 -19.13 -6.41 9.03
C ALA A 64 -18.42 -7.56 8.29
N ARG A 65 -17.16 -7.85 8.66
CA ARG A 65 -16.34 -8.86 7.99
C ARG A 65 -16.80 -10.30 8.26
N LYS A 66 -17.18 -10.61 9.52
CA LYS A 66 -17.44 -11.99 9.97
C LYS A 66 -18.90 -12.43 9.85
N ARG A 67 -19.87 -11.50 9.70
CA ARG A 67 -21.30 -11.79 9.60
C ARG A 67 -21.90 -11.15 8.36
N LEU A 68 -23.01 -11.68 7.89
CA LEU A 68 -23.80 -11.03 6.86
C LEU A 68 -24.67 -9.94 7.50
N ALA A 69 -24.34 -8.69 7.21
CA ALA A 69 -25.09 -7.52 7.64
C ALA A 69 -25.91 -6.97 6.47
N LEU A 70 -27.02 -7.63 6.14
CA LEU A 70 -27.88 -7.28 4.99
C LEU A 70 -28.33 -5.82 5.02
N GLY A 71 -28.64 -5.27 6.21
CA GLY A 71 -29.00 -3.87 6.37
C GLY A 71 -27.88 -2.92 5.88
N GLN A 72 -26.62 -3.19 6.25
CA GLN A 72 -25.47 -2.39 5.80
C GLN A 72 -25.28 -2.49 4.28
N HIS A 73 -25.45 -3.68 3.68
CA HIS A 73 -25.38 -3.85 2.22
C HIS A 73 -26.52 -3.12 1.50
N ARG A 74 -27.74 -3.11 2.04
CA ARG A 74 -28.87 -2.36 1.47
C ARG A 74 -28.64 -0.85 1.56
N ALA A 75 -28.17 -0.36 2.70
CA ALA A 75 -27.83 1.06 2.88
C ALA A 75 -26.72 1.51 1.92
N LEU A 76 -25.67 0.70 1.76
CA LEU A 76 -24.64 0.96 0.77
C LEU A 76 -25.22 0.93 -0.65
N ALA A 77 -26.03 -0.05 -0.98
CA ALA A 77 -26.66 -0.16 -2.31
C ALA A 77 -27.57 1.04 -2.62
N ALA A 78 -28.26 1.61 -1.64
CA ALA A 78 -29.05 2.83 -1.83
C ALA A 78 -28.14 4.02 -2.24
N ARG A 79 -27.04 4.24 -1.51
CA ARG A 79 -26.03 5.27 -1.85
C ARG A 79 -25.45 5.06 -3.25
N LEU A 80 -25.05 3.83 -3.58
CA LEU A 80 -24.49 3.49 -4.90
C LEU A 80 -25.48 3.74 -6.05
N ARG A 81 -26.80 3.58 -5.80
CA ARG A 81 -27.84 3.79 -6.81
C ARG A 81 -27.97 5.26 -7.19
N GLU A 82 -27.75 6.17 -6.24
CA GLU A 82 -27.78 7.62 -6.46
C GLU A 82 -26.73 8.07 -7.48
N GLU A 83 -25.55 7.43 -7.47
CA GLU A 83 -24.43 7.74 -8.36
C GLU A 83 -24.61 7.20 -9.80
N ARG A 84 -25.56 6.33 -10.04
CA ARG A 84 -25.91 5.77 -11.38
C ARG A 84 -24.73 5.13 -12.10
N TYR A 85 -23.92 4.34 -11.40
CA TYR A 85 -22.78 3.65 -11.98
C TYR A 85 -23.18 2.79 -13.19
N GLY A 86 -22.40 2.92 -14.28
CA GLY A 86 -22.54 2.06 -15.46
C GLY A 86 -21.81 0.71 -15.30
N GLN A 87 -20.79 0.67 -14.45
CA GLN A 87 -19.96 -0.52 -14.24
C GLN A 87 -19.41 -0.56 -12.82
N ALA A 88 -19.26 -1.77 -12.29
CA ALA A 88 -18.51 -2.04 -11.07
C ALA A 88 -17.44 -3.11 -11.33
N LEU A 89 -16.18 -2.82 -10.96
CA LEU A 89 -15.10 -3.81 -10.93
C LEU A 89 -14.97 -4.35 -9.51
N VAL A 90 -15.25 -5.64 -9.31
CA VAL A 90 -15.26 -6.29 -7.99
C VAL A 90 -14.06 -7.21 -7.86
N MET A 91 -12.96 -6.69 -7.29
CA MET A 91 -11.68 -7.40 -7.17
C MET A 91 -11.72 -8.56 -6.17
N PRO A 92 -12.24 -8.41 -4.93
CA PRO A 92 -12.31 -9.53 -4.00
C PRO A 92 -13.28 -10.60 -4.53
N ARG A 93 -12.90 -11.87 -4.33
CA ARG A 93 -13.67 -13.03 -4.85
C ARG A 93 -14.88 -13.43 -4.01
N THR A 94 -15.07 -12.79 -2.87
CA THR A 94 -16.18 -13.13 -1.98
C THR A 94 -17.51 -12.69 -2.57
N TRP A 95 -18.58 -13.48 -2.34
CA TRP A 95 -19.92 -13.09 -2.76
C TRP A 95 -20.39 -11.81 -2.06
N LYS A 96 -19.96 -11.56 -0.81
CA LYS A 96 -20.28 -10.34 -0.06
C LYS A 96 -19.79 -9.07 -0.76
N SER A 97 -18.61 -9.10 -1.39
CA SER A 97 -18.08 -7.93 -2.09
C SER A 97 -18.90 -7.52 -3.31
N ALA A 98 -19.61 -8.46 -3.92
CA ALA A 98 -20.47 -8.22 -5.08
C ALA A 98 -21.92 -7.87 -4.70
N LEU A 99 -22.33 -8.05 -3.45
CA LEU A 99 -23.72 -7.93 -3.03
C LEU A 99 -24.25 -6.49 -3.15
N ALA A 100 -23.53 -5.49 -2.66
CA ALA A 100 -23.97 -4.10 -2.74
C ALA A 100 -24.04 -3.59 -4.19
N PRO A 101 -23.03 -3.79 -5.07
CA PRO A 101 -23.15 -3.49 -6.50
C PRO A 101 -24.35 -4.17 -7.19
N TYR A 102 -24.63 -5.42 -6.84
CA TYR A 102 -25.80 -6.15 -7.35
C TYR A 102 -27.12 -5.51 -6.89
N LEU A 103 -27.27 -5.29 -5.59
CA LEU A 103 -28.46 -4.65 -5.01
C LEU A 103 -28.67 -3.21 -5.48
N ALA A 104 -27.60 -2.50 -5.83
CA ALA A 104 -27.66 -1.17 -6.43
C ALA A 104 -28.18 -1.19 -7.88
N GLY A 105 -28.23 -2.36 -8.51
CA GLY A 105 -28.66 -2.50 -9.90
C GLY A 105 -27.60 -2.04 -10.92
N ILE A 106 -26.30 -2.03 -10.54
CA ILE A 106 -25.24 -1.64 -11.48
C ILE A 106 -25.23 -2.63 -12.65
N PRO A 107 -25.38 -2.15 -13.90
CA PRO A 107 -25.67 -3.04 -15.03
C PRO A 107 -24.51 -3.97 -15.39
N VAL A 108 -23.26 -3.50 -15.34
CA VAL A 108 -22.07 -4.32 -15.60
C VAL A 108 -21.30 -4.54 -14.29
N ARG A 109 -21.10 -5.78 -13.93
CA ARG A 109 -20.38 -6.16 -12.70
C ARG A 109 -19.30 -7.15 -13.04
N THR A 110 -18.08 -6.60 -13.25
CA THR A 110 -16.88 -7.34 -13.66
C THR A 110 -16.16 -7.94 -12.46
N GLY A 111 -15.76 -9.20 -12.53
CA GLY A 111 -14.96 -9.82 -11.48
C GLY A 111 -14.66 -11.29 -11.75
N PHE A 112 -13.67 -11.83 -11.03
CA PHE A 112 -13.37 -13.26 -11.11
C PHE A 112 -14.47 -14.10 -10.46
N VAL A 113 -14.78 -15.24 -11.05
CA VAL A 113 -15.68 -16.22 -10.46
C VAL A 113 -15.05 -16.81 -9.20
N GLY A 114 -15.77 -16.73 -8.08
CA GLY A 114 -15.39 -17.26 -6.78
C GLY A 114 -16.59 -17.37 -5.86
N GLU A 115 -16.55 -18.22 -4.87
CA GLU A 115 -17.63 -18.43 -3.88
C GLU A 115 -19.03 -18.53 -4.49
N ALA A 116 -19.16 -19.18 -5.65
CA ALA A 116 -20.42 -19.39 -6.36
C ALA A 116 -21.26 -18.13 -6.65
N ARG A 117 -20.61 -16.95 -6.81
CA ARG A 117 -21.28 -15.65 -7.03
C ARG A 117 -21.78 -15.41 -8.47
N PHE A 118 -22.21 -16.47 -9.17
CA PHE A 118 -22.58 -16.45 -10.59
C PHE A 118 -23.68 -15.44 -10.95
N GLY A 119 -24.68 -15.23 -10.07
CA GLY A 119 -25.75 -14.26 -10.30
C GLY A 119 -25.35 -12.82 -9.92
N LEU A 120 -24.35 -12.64 -9.04
CA LEU A 120 -23.94 -11.33 -8.55
C LEU A 120 -22.96 -10.63 -9.51
N ILE A 121 -22.13 -11.40 -10.22
CA ILE A 121 -21.21 -10.94 -11.26
C ILE A 121 -21.77 -11.40 -12.61
N ASN A 122 -21.89 -10.49 -13.59
CA ASN A 122 -22.39 -10.79 -14.92
C ASN A 122 -21.33 -10.65 -16.03
N ASP A 123 -20.31 -9.83 -15.87
CA ASP A 123 -19.08 -9.87 -16.66
C ASP A 123 -18.06 -10.74 -15.89
N ARG A 124 -18.13 -12.04 -16.13
CA ARG A 124 -17.42 -13.06 -15.37
C ARG A 124 -16.04 -13.32 -15.94
N ARG A 125 -15.01 -13.25 -15.10
CA ARG A 125 -13.65 -13.56 -15.46
C ARG A 125 -13.21 -14.87 -14.84
N TRP A 126 -12.40 -15.64 -15.58
CA TRP A 126 -11.92 -16.95 -15.20
C TRP A 126 -10.40 -16.99 -15.09
N GLY A 127 -9.85 -18.04 -14.49
CA GLY A 127 -8.42 -18.28 -14.50
C GLY A 127 -7.56 -17.45 -13.55
N GLU A 128 -8.13 -16.75 -12.56
CA GLU A 128 -7.36 -15.95 -11.59
C GLU A 128 -6.17 -16.70 -10.98
N ARG A 129 -6.32 -18.00 -10.70
CA ARG A 129 -5.25 -18.83 -10.13
C ARG A 129 -4.04 -19.00 -11.05
N ARG A 130 -4.18 -18.75 -12.34
CA ARG A 130 -3.09 -18.77 -13.33
C ARG A 130 -2.30 -17.46 -13.35
N LEU A 131 -2.82 -16.41 -12.70
CA LEU A 131 -2.19 -15.12 -12.59
C LEU A 131 -1.28 -15.12 -11.35
N PRO A 132 0.05 -15.12 -11.54
CA PRO A 132 0.97 -15.32 -10.44
C PRO A 132 1.05 -14.11 -9.51
N ARG A 133 0.93 -12.91 -10.06
CA ARG A 133 1.12 -11.66 -9.32
C ARG A 133 -0.22 -11.03 -8.95
N MET A 134 -0.28 -10.44 -7.75
CA MET A 134 -1.49 -9.76 -7.28
C MET A 134 -1.89 -8.58 -8.17
N ILE A 135 -0.92 -7.85 -8.70
CA ILE A 135 -1.17 -6.74 -9.62
C ILE A 135 -1.89 -7.21 -10.90
N GLU A 136 -1.53 -8.36 -11.43
CA GLU A 136 -2.15 -8.93 -12.64
C GLU A 136 -3.60 -9.29 -12.37
N ARG A 137 -3.88 -9.91 -11.20
CA ARG A 137 -5.26 -10.24 -10.77
C ARG A 137 -6.16 -9.03 -10.67
N CYS A 138 -5.62 -7.89 -10.29
CA CYS A 138 -6.37 -6.64 -10.25
C CYS A 138 -6.51 -6.03 -11.65
N ALA A 139 -5.40 -5.85 -12.35
CA ALA A 139 -5.29 -5.08 -13.58
C ALA A 139 -6.06 -5.68 -14.75
N VAL A 140 -6.07 -7.01 -14.90
CA VAL A 140 -6.81 -7.68 -15.99
C VAL A 140 -8.32 -7.46 -15.93
N LEU A 141 -8.88 -7.10 -14.76
CA LEU A 141 -10.30 -6.77 -14.66
C LEU A 141 -10.68 -5.45 -15.35
N ALA A 142 -9.69 -4.58 -15.59
CA ALA A 142 -9.88 -3.34 -16.35
C ALA A 142 -9.81 -3.54 -17.87
N LEU A 143 -9.34 -4.71 -18.32
CA LEU A 143 -9.24 -5.06 -19.74
C LEU A 143 -10.46 -5.87 -20.18
N PRO A 144 -10.89 -5.82 -21.46
CA PRO A 144 -11.81 -6.79 -22.04
C PRO A 144 -11.28 -8.21 -21.91
N GLU A 145 -12.19 -9.17 -21.87
CA GLU A 145 -11.78 -10.58 -21.89
C GLU A 145 -11.04 -10.91 -23.19
N GLY A 146 -9.88 -11.56 -23.08
CA GLY A 146 -9.05 -11.95 -24.22
C GLY A 146 -8.16 -10.83 -24.81
N GLU A 147 -8.24 -9.60 -24.29
CA GLU A 147 -7.35 -8.54 -24.72
C GLU A 147 -5.90 -8.83 -24.28
N ALA A 148 -4.94 -8.53 -25.17
CA ALA A 148 -3.51 -8.66 -24.87
C ALA A 148 -3.11 -7.72 -23.71
N TRP A 149 -2.24 -8.21 -22.85
CA TRP A 149 -1.73 -7.39 -21.75
C TRP A 149 -0.81 -6.28 -22.25
N PRO A 150 -0.78 -5.14 -21.60
CA PRO A 150 0.20 -4.12 -21.91
C PRO A 150 1.61 -4.66 -21.65
N ALA A 151 2.59 -4.18 -22.40
CA ALA A 151 4.00 -4.56 -22.21
C ALA A 151 4.48 -4.25 -20.77
N GLN A 152 3.93 -3.20 -20.16
CA GLN A 152 4.15 -2.83 -18.77
C GLN A 152 2.84 -2.35 -18.15
N TRP A 153 2.56 -2.80 -16.95
CA TRP A 153 1.43 -2.29 -16.16
C TRP A 153 1.69 -0.85 -15.71
N PRO A 154 0.70 0.06 -15.79
CA PRO A 154 0.82 1.40 -15.22
C PRO A 154 1.19 1.32 -13.74
N ARG A 155 2.17 2.10 -13.33
CA ARG A 155 2.61 2.13 -11.93
C ARG A 155 1.62 2.90 -11.07
N PRO A 156 1.31 2.40 -9.86
CA PRO A 156 0.55 3.19 -8.87
C PRO A 156 1.25 4.51 -8.56
N GLU A 157 0.49 5.55 -8.30
CA GLU A 157 0.98 6.87 -7.91
C GLU A 157 0.15 7.41 -6.76
N LEU A 158 0.79 8.14 -5.87
CA LEU A 158 0.18 8.96 -4.85
C LEU A 158 0.82 10.35 -4.96
N ASP A 159 -0.01 11.38 -4.99
CA ASP A 159 0.43 12.77 -5.11
C ASP A 159 -0.01 13.55 -3.87
N VAL A 160 0.97 14.02 -3.08
CA VAL A 160 0.73 14.80 -1.87
C VAL A 160 0.94 16.27 -2.19
N PRO A 161 -0.08 17.13 -2.00
CA PRO A 161 0.07 18.57 -2.22
C PRO A 161 1.19 19.16 -1.35
N GLY A 162 2.11 19.91 -1.97
CA GLY A 162 3.25 20.49 -1.28
C GLY A 162 2.85 21.41 -0.11
N ALA A 163 1.75 22.15 -0.24
CA ALA A 163 1.21 22.98 0.84
C ALA A 163 0.77 22.14 2.06
N GLU A 164 0.14 20.98 1.83
CA GLU A 164 -0.25 20.07 2.93
C GLU A 164 0.97 19.50 3.63
N LEU A 165 1.98 19.11 2.87
CA LEU A 165 3.24 18.58 3.39
C LEU A 165 3.98 19.63 4.23
N ALA A 166 4.05 20.87 3.76
CA ALA A 166 4.65 21.98 4.50
C ALA A 166 3.91 22.26 5.81
N ALA A 167 2.59 22.34 5.78
CA ALA A 167 1.76 22.54 6.97
C ALA A 167 1.91 21.39 7.98
N TRP A 168 2.01 20.15 7.50
CA TRP A 168 2.24 18.98 8.34
C TRP A 168 3.61 19.03 9.03
N ARG A 169 4.69 19.36 8.29
CA ARG A 169 6.03 19.53 8.87
C ARG A 169 6.05 20.62 9.94
N GLN A 170 5.45 21.76 9.65
CA GLN A 170 5.38 22.89 10.60
C GLN A 170 4.64 22.48 11.90
N ARG A 171 3.48 21.83 11.78
CA ARG A 171 2.69 21.38 12.94
C ARG A 171 3.45 20.43 13.86
N LEU A 172 4.34 19.59 13.31
CA LEU A 172 5.12 18.63 14.08
C LEU A 172 6.52 19.16 14.48
N GLY A 173 6.87 20.40 14.13
CA GLY A 173 8.18 20.96 14.40
C GLY A 173 9.31 20.19 13.71
N LEU A 174 9.04 19.68 12.50
CA LEU A 174 10.00 18.93 11.68
C LEU A 174 10.70 19.89 10.73
N ALA A 175 11.78 20.52 11.19
CA ALA A 175 12.58 21.39 10.36
C ALA A 175 13.47 20.56 9.41
N ALA A 176 13.53 20.97 8.14
CA ALA A 176 14.50 20.44 7.19
C ALA A 176 15.86 21.16 7.40
N GLU A 177 16.70 20.64 8.28
CA GLU A 177 17.98 21.28 8.62
C GLU A 177 19.18 20.70 7.84
N GLY A 178 19.01 20.40 6.55
CA GLY A 178 20.15 19.90 5.74
C GLY A 178 20.61 18.48 6.10
N ARG A 179 19.75 17.69 6.74
CA ARG A 179 20.00 16.31 7.17
C ARG A 179 19.07 15.37 6.44
N ALA A 180 19.54 14.14 6.19
CA ALA A 180 18.66 13.13 5.62
C ALA A 180 17.63 12.64 6.66
N VAL A 181 16.42 12.41 6.19
CA VAL A 181 15.31 11.86 6.97
C VAL A 181 15.03 10.45 6.47
N VAL A 182 15.12 9.47 7.36
CA VAL A 182 14.84 8.07 7.04
C VAL A 182 13.58 7.59 7.76
N ALA A 183 12.53 7.27 7.02
CA ALA A 183 11.29 6.75 7.56
C ALA A 183 11.37 5.22 7.75
N PHE A 184 11.18 4.74 8.97
CA PHE A 184 11.12 3.31 9.27
C PHE A 184 9.68 2.85 9.39
N ALA A 185 9.28 1.85 8.59
CA ALA A 185 8.01 1.15 8.69
C ALA A 185 8.24 -0.30 9.17
N PRO A 186 8.49 -0.51 10.47
CA PRO A 186 8.89 -1.80 11.01
C PRO A 186 7.72 -2.76 11.22
N GLY A 187 6.47 -2.30 11.06
CA GLY A 187 5.26 -3.11 11.13
C GLY A 187 5.07 -4.01 9.91
N ALA A 188 4.39 -5.13 10.11
CA ALA A 188 3.85 -5.95 9.04
C ALA A 188 2.72 -6.84 9.57
N VAL A 189 1.77 -7.18 8.69
CA VAL A 189 0.74 -8.19 9.00
C VAL A 189 1.39 -9.57 9.00
N GLY A 190 1.42 -10.20 10.15
CA GLY A 190 2.12 -11.45 10.39
C GLY A 190 3.55 -11.25 10.92
N PRO A 191 3.84 -11.79 12.11
CA PRO A 191 5.13 -11.61 12.79
C PRO A 191 6.31 -12.18 11.98
N SER A 192 6.06 -13.16 11.09
CA SER A 192 7.11 -13.75 10.26
C SER A 192 7.76 -12.77 9.28
N LYS A 193 7.08 -11.67 8.92
CA LYS A 193 7.57 -10.64 8.00
C LYS A 193 8.35 -9.54 8.70
N ARG A 194 8.40 -9.53 10.02
CA ARG A 194 9.03 -8.44 10.77
C ARG A 194 10.52 -8.69 10.94
N TRP A 195 11.34 -7.77 10.45
CA TRP A 195 12.75 -7.72 10.80
C TRP A 195 12.86 -7.38 12.28
N PRO A 196 13.77 -8.01 13.04
CA PRO A 196 13.83 -7.83 14.49
C PRO A 196 13.95 -6.36 14.91
N SER A 197 13.24 -5.97 15.97
CA SER A 197 13.23 -4.62 16.53
C SER A 197 14.62 -4.14 16.93
N GLY A 198 15.42 -4.99 17.56
CA GLY A 198 16.79 -4.66 17.93
C GLY A 198 17.68 -4.37 16.71
N GLN A 199 17.41 -4.97 15.55
CA GLN A 199 18.13 -4.65 14.31
C GLN A 199 17.69 -3.30 13.72
N TYR A 200 16.39 -2.95 13.81
CA TYR A 200 15.90 -1.60 13.50
C TYR A 200 16.52 -0.56 14.43
N ALA A 201 16.56 -0.83 15.75
CA ALA A 201 17.15 0.06 16.74
C ALA A 201 18.65 0.30 16.47
N GLU A 202 19.40 -0.74 16.14
CA GLU A 202 20.83 -0.62 15.80
C GLU A 202 21.03 0.15 14.49
N LEU A 203 20.21 -0.07 13.47
CA LEU A 203 20.25 0.72 12.24
C LEU A 203 19.94 2.19 12.53
N ALA A 204 18.90 2.48 13.31
CA ALA A 204 18.53 3.84 13.70
C ALA A 204 19.65 4.55 14.49
N ARG A 205 20.29 3.83 15.42
CA ARG A 205 21.43 4.35 16.19
C ARG A 205 22.59 4.76 15.28
N ARG A 206 22.91 3.95 14.27
CA ARG A 206 23.99 4.25 13.30
C ARG A 206 23.65 5.48 12.44
N LEU A 207 22.43 5.55 11.90
CA LEU A 207 21.99 6.70 11.11
C LEU A 207 22.01 7.99 11.96
N ALA A 208 21.49 7.91 13.18
CA ALA A 208 21.51 9.03 14.12
C ALA A 208 22.94 9.49 14.49
N ALA A 209 23.89 8.56 14.62
CA ALA A 209 25.30 8.88 14.88
C ALA A 209 25.96 9.61 13.70
N ASP A 210 25.52 9.36 12.47
CA ASP A 210 25.97 10.09 11.28
C ASP A 210 25.26 11.42 11.05
N GLY A 211 24.30 11.76 11.92
CA GLY A 211 23.61 13.04 11.90
C GLY A 211 22.22 13.01 11.25
N ASP A 212 21.77 11.87 10.71
CA ASP A 212 20.46 11.72 10.10
C ASP A 212 19.33 11.72 11.13
N GLU A 213 18.11 12.04 10.69
CA GLU A 213 16.89 11.85 11.47
C GLU A 213 16.20 10.53 11.08
N VAL A 214 15.65 9.84 12.07
CA VAL A 214 14.86 8.63 11.85
C VAL A 214 13.44 8.83 12.36
N TRP A 215 12.45 8.58 11.51
CA TRP A 215 11.04 8.64 11.87
C TRP A 215 10.44 7.25 11.86
N VAL A 216 9.95 6.78 12.99
CA VAL A 216 9.28 5.47 13.10
C VAL A 216 7.80 5.67 12.83
N ILE A 217 7.28 5.04 11.77
CA ILE A 217 5.89 5.15 11.34
C ILE A 217 5.17 3.80 11.43
N GLY A 218 3.88 3.84 11.65
CA GLY A 218 3.04 2.66 11.79
C GLY A 218 1.72 2.96 12.45
N GLY A 219 0.91 1.93 12.68
CA GLY A 219 -0.34 2.03 13.42
C GLY A 219 -0.15 2.00 14.94
N PRO A 220 -1.25 2.06 15.73
CA PRO A 220 -1.19 1.98 17.19
C PRO A 220 -0.55 0.69 17.73
N VAL A 221 -0.65 -0.39 16.96
CA VAL A 221 -0.08 -1.70 17.35
C VAL A 221 1.45 -1.75 17.27
N GLU A 222 2.08 -0.77 16.60
CA GLU A 222 3.52 -0.64 16.50
C GLU A 222 4.13 0.28 17.58
N LYS A 223 3.33 0.83 18.51
CA LYS A 223 3.80 1.75 19.57
C LYS A 223 4.93 1.19 20.43
N GLU A 224 4.81 -0.04 20.91
CA GLU A 224 5.84 -0.69 21.72
C GLU A 224 7.13 -0.88 20.93
N LEU A 225 7.01 -1.33 19.68
CA LEU A 225 8.12 -1.48 18.76
C LEU A 225 8.81 -0.13 18.47
N ALA A 226 8.02 0.93 18.27
CA ALA A 226 8.54 2.27 18.07
C ALA A 226 9.30 2.78 19.31
N ALA A 227 8.78 2.56 20.51
CA ALA A 227 9.42 2.96 21.74
C ALA A 227 10.80 2.30 21.90
N GLU A 228 10.94 1.01 21.57
CA GLU A 228 12.23 0.29 21.58
C GLU A 228 13.24 0.93 20.60
N ILE A 229 12.80 1.28 19.40
CA ILE A 229 13.66 1.90 18.39
C ILE A 229 14.07 3.32 18.82
N VAL A 230 13.13 4.13 19.31
CA VAL A 230 13.36 5.51 19.77
C VAL A 230 14.36 5.55 20.93
N ALA A 231 14.32 4.57 21.82
CA ALA A 231 15.25 4.48 22.96
C ALA A 231 16.74 4.43 22.54
N ALA A 232 17.04 4.04 21.29
CA ALA A 232 18.42 4.00 20.78
C ALA A 232 19.05 5.41 20.61
N ASN A 233 18.24 6.44 20.31
CA ASN A 233 18.66 7.85 20.30
C ASN A 233 17.42 8.78 20.32
N PRO A 234 16.87 9.16 21.51
CA PRO A 234 15.64 9.93 21.60
C PRO A 234 15.71 11.36 21.04
N THR A 235 16.90 11.87 20.74
CA THR A 235 17.05 13.21 20.18
C THR A 235 16.91 13.26 18.68
N ARG A 236 17.20 12.16 17.97
CA ARG A 236 17.18 12.07 16.52
C ARG A 236 16.22 11.03 15.96
N ILE A 237 15.65 10.21 16.82
CA ILE A 237 14.67 9.19 16.43
C ILE A 237 13.32 9.60 16.99
N ARG A 238 12.33 9.79 16.12
CA ARG A 238 10.98 10.26 16.49
C ARG A 238 9.95 9.17 16.27
N ASP A 239 9.04 9.00 17.23
CA ASP A 239 7.85 8.16 17.08
C ASP A 239 6.73 8.96 16.41
N LEU A 240 6.41 8.62 15.16
CA LEU A 240 5.28 9.14 14.41
C LEU A 240 4.18 8.08 14.19
N THR A 241 4.19 7.00 14.98
CA THR A 241 3.13 5.99 14.92
C THR A 241 1.81 6.54 15.45
N GLY A 242 0.71 6.09 14.87
CA GLY A 242 -0.62 6.55 15.30
C GLY A 242 -1.76 5.92 14.51
N PRO A 243 -3.02 6.26 14.85
CA PRO A 243 -4.19 5.67 14.22
C PRO A 243 -4.49 6.22 12.82
N ASP A 244 -3.87 7.34 12.44
CA ASP A 244 -4.15 8.01 11.18
C ASP A 244 -3.13 7.64 10.11
N LEU A 245 -3.59 6.91 9.09
CA LEU A 245 -2.76 6.54 7.94
C LEU A 245 -2.24 7.76 7.16
N ARG A 246 -2.98 8.89 7.18
CA ARG A 246 -2.54 10.16 6.56
C ARG A 246 -1.19 10.61 7.11
N ASN A 247 -1.00 10.49 8.43
CA ASN A 247 0.28 10.83 9.04
C ASN A 247 1.45 10.00 8.48
N ALA A 248 1.23 8.70 8.29
CA ALA A 248 2.26 7.82 7.70
C ALA A 248 2.52 8.15 6.21
N ILE A 249 1.48 8.52 5.44
CA ILE A 249 1.61 8.95 4.04
C ILE A 249 2.46 10.22 3.96
N LEU A 250 2.14 11.22 4.79
CA LEU A 250 2.87 12.50 4.82
C LEU A 250 4.31 12.32 5.30
N ALA A 251 4.55 11.47 6.29
CA ALA A 251 5.90 11.14 6.74
C ALA A 251 6.73 10.47 5.64
N LEU A 252 6.14 9.55 4.87
CA LEU A 252 6.81 8.92 3.73
C LEU A 252 7.06 9.91 2.60
N ALA A 253 6.11 10.80 2.30
CA ALA A 253 6.29 11.84 1.29
C ALA A 253 7.37 12.87 1.68
N ALA A 254 7.56 13.08 2.98
CA ALA A 254 8.55 14.00 3.53
C ALA A 254 9.95 13.40 3.71
N ALA A 255 10.07 12.06 3.70
CA ALA A 255 11.33 11.37 3.94
C ALA A 255 12.17 11.26 2.66
N ASP A 256 13.50 11.29 2.82
CA ASP A 256 14.45 11.05 1.72
C ASP A 256 14.55 9.57 1.36
N VAL A 257 14.40 8.69 2.35
CA VAL A 257 14.43 7.23 2.17
C VAL A 257 13.46 6.57 3.14
N ALA A 258 12.85 5.48 2.72
CA ALA A 258 12.06 4.60 3.58
C ALA A 258 12.72 3.24 3.75
N VAL A 259 12.74 2.70 4.97
CA VAL A 259 13.12 1.30 5.27
C VAL A 259 11.89 0.57 5.79
N SER A 260 11.44 -0.44 5.07
CA SER A 260 10.19 -1.13 5.37
C SER A 260 10.30 -2.64 5.20
N ASN A 261 9.64 -3.38 6.05
CA ASN A 261 9.33 -4.78 5.77
C ASN A 261 8.43 -4.89 4.52
N ASP A 262 8.23 -6.11 3.99
CA ASP A 262 7.16 -6.40 3.01
C ASP A 262 5.79 -6.10 3.63
N SER A 263 5.39 -4.85 3.56
CA SER A 263 4.18 -4.29 4.19
C SER A 263 3.46 -3.31 3.27
N GLY A 264 2.28 -2.87 3.71
CA GLY A 264 1.49 -1.87 2.96
C GLY A 264 2.23 -0.54 2.78
N LEU A 265 3.01 -0.09 3.79
CA LEU A 265 3.73 1.17 3.73
C LEU A 265 4.90 1.17 2.74
N LEU A 266 5.49 0.00 2.42
CA LEU A 266 6.44 -0.13 1.32
C LEU A 266 5.81 0.26 -0.03
N HIS A 267 4.55 -0.14 -0.26
CA HIS A 267 3.81 0.23 -1.47
C HIS A 267 3.45 1.72 -1.50
N VAL A 268 3.12 2.28 -0.33
CA VAL A 268 2.87 3.72 -0.20
C VAL A 268 4.12 4.52 -0.53
N ALA A 269 5.27 4.19 0.07
CA ALA A 269 6.55 4.84 -0.23
C ALA A 269 6.88 4.79 -1.73
N ALA A 270 6.78 3.60 -2.33
CA ALA A 270 7.06 3.41 -3.75
C ALA A 270 6.08 4.19 -4.66
N ALA A 271 4.80 4.30 -4.30
CA ALA A 271 3.81 5.07 -5.06
C ALA A 271 3.98 6.58 -4.93
N LEU A 272 4.54 7.06 -3.82
CA LEU A 272 4.95 8.46 -3.60
C LEU A 272 6.26 8.81 -4.33
N GLY A 273 6.98 7.82 -4.88
CA GLY A 273 8.30 8.03 -5.44
C GLY A 273 9.43 8.13 -4.40
N THR A 274 9.15 7.92 -3.13
CA THR A 274 10.16 7.91 -2.06
C THR A 274 11.06 6.69 -2.25
N PRO A 275 12.39 6.86 -2.35
CA PRO A 275 13.35 5.76 -2.40
C PRO A 275 13.14 4.82 -1.22
N ALA A 276 12.92 3.53 -1.47
CA ALA A 276 12.59 2.60 -0.42
C ALA A 276 13.50 1.37 -0.40
N ILE A 277 13.83 0.92 0.79
CA ILE A 277 14.51 -0.35 1.06
C ILE A 277 13.47 -1.35 1.55
N GLY A 278 13.17 -2.35 0.73
CA GLY A 278 12.19 -3.39 1.06
C GLY A 278 12.86 -4.64 1.64
N ILE A 279 12.52 -5.02 2.87
CA ILE A 279 13.05 -6.21 3.56
C ILE A 279 12.08 -7.37 3.37
N PHE A 280 12.55 -8.44 2.72
CA PHE A 280 11.76 -9.62 2.38
C PHE A 280 12.31 -10.89 3.01
N GLY A 281 11.53 -11.51 3.86
CA GLY A 281 11.85 -12.77 4.52
C GLY A 281 11.06 -13.96 3.98
N PRO A 282 9.86 -14.25 4.52
CA PRO A 282 9.06 -15.42 4.14
C PRO A 282 8.36 -15.28 2.78
N THR A 283 8.34 -14.09 2.21
CA THR A 283 7.65 -13.75 0.97
C THR A 283 8.64 -13.57 -0.18
N SER A 284 8.16 -13.79 -1.40
CA SER A 284 8.96 -13.58 -2.62
C SER A 284 8.78 -12.15 -3.12
N PRO A 285 9.84 -11.36 -3.31
CA PRO A 285 9.77 -10.03 -3.89
C PRO A 285 9.14 -10.03 -5.28
N TRP A 286 9.38 -11.07 -6.07
CA TRP A 286 8.77 -11.19 -7.40
C TRP A 286 7.24 -11.12 -7.38
N HIS A 287 6.61 -11.69 -6.34
CA HIS A 287 5.15 -11.68 -6.19
C HIS A 287 4.61 -10.41 -5.53
N TRP A 288 5.37 -9.87 -4.57
CA TRP A 288 4.82 -8.91 -3.61
C TRP A 288 5.48 -7.53 -3.61
N ALA A 289 6.68 -7.38 -4.19
CA ALA A 289 7.29 -6.06 -4.29
C ALA A 289 6.38 -5.06 -5.02
N PRO A 290 6.52 -3.77 -4.72
CA PRO A 290 5.86 -2.72 -5.50
C PRO A 290 6.14 -2.85 -6.99
N LEU A 291 5.20 -2.39 -7.81
CA LEU A 291 5.40 -2.28 -9.26
C LEU A 291 6.33 -1.12 -9.59
N ASN A 292 6.31 -0.09 -8.75
CA ASN A 292 7.25 1.04 -8.84
C ASN A 292 8.66 0.59 -8.48
N PRO A 293 9.69 1.20 -9.07
CA PRO A 293 11.07 0.99 -8.63
C PRO A 293 11.22 1.31 -7.14
N ILE A 294 11.97 0.48 -6.44
CA ILE A 294 12.44 0.76 -5.08
C ILE A 294 13.96 0.76 -5.07
N ALA A 295 14.57 1.46 -4.11
CA ALA A 295 16.02 1.63 -4.06
C ALA A 295 16.75 0.29 -3.88
N ALA A 296 16.23 -0.60 -3.02
CA ALA A 296 16.77 -1.94 -2.87
C ALA A 296 15.73 -2.96 -2.37
N VAL A 297 15.92 -4.20 -2.78
CA VAL A 297 15.29 -5.39 -2.21
C VAL A 297 16.34 -6.10 -1.35
N ILE A 298 16.08 -6.24 -0.08
CA ILE A 298 16.97 -6.92 0.87
C ILE A 298 16.39 -8.27 1.25
N GLU A 299 17.17 -9.29 1.03
CA GLU A 299 16.89 -10.68 1.38
C GLU A 299 18.13 -11.32 2.02
N ILE A 300 17.93 -12.46 2.68
CA ILE A 300 19.09 -13.24 3.14
C ILE A 300 19.97 -13.67 1.95
N LYS A 301 21.29 -13.70 2.17
CA LYS A 301 22.26 -14.05 1.13
C LYS A 301 22.42 -15.55 0.92
N HIS A 302 22.06 -16.37 1.90
CA HIS A 302 22.16 -17.81 1.80
C HIS A 302 20.82 -18.48 1.56
N ALA A 303 20.82 -19.65 0.96
CA ALA A 303 19.59 -20.38 0.68
C ALA A 303 18.96 -20.94 1.96
N LEU A 304 17.63 -20.80 2.07
CA LEU A 304 16.81 -21.48 3.07
C LEU A 304 15.76 -22.33 2.35
N VAL A 305 15.77 -23.64 2.58
CA VAL A 305 14.86 -24.58 1.93
C VAL A 305 13.38 -24.24 2.16
N CYS A 306 13.06 -23.64 3.31
CA CYS A 306 11.70 -23.26 3.66
C CYS A 306 11.21 -21.97 2.99
N ARG A 307 12.04 -21.30 2.16
CA ARG A 307 11.72 -19.99 1.57
C ARG A 307 11.51 -20.08 0.05
N PRO A 308 10.49 -19.37 -0.52
CA PRO A 308 9.45 -18.58 0.18
C PRO A 308 8.36 -19.48 0.75
N CYS A 309 7.93 -19.25 1.98
CA CYS A 309 6.88 -20.07 2.61
C CYS A 309 5.52 -19.36 2.71
N HIS A 310 5.49 -18.03 2.58
CA HIS A 310 4.28 -17.17 2.67
C HIS A 310 3.47 -17.38 3.96
N GLN A 311 4.08 -17.89 5.03
CA GLN A 311 3.38 -18.14 6.29
C GLN A 311 3.36 -16.91 7.20
N PRO A 312 2.22 -16.57 7.82
CA PRO A 312 2.12 -15.43 8.72
C PRO A 312 2.91 -15.63 10.02
N VAL A 313 3.18 -16.89 10.40
CA VAL A 313 3.99 -17.29 11.55
C VAL A 313 5.00 -18.32 11.09
N CYS A 314 6.24 -18.23 11.57
CA CYS A 314 7.29 -19.17 11.22
C CYS A 314 7.00 -20.56 11.83
N ARG A 315 6.65 -21.54 10.98
CA ARG A 315 6.33 -22.91 11.41
C ARG A 315 7.51 -23.64 12.04
N LEU A 316 8.74 -23.27 11.65
CA LEU A 316 9.97 -23.88 12.15
C LEU A 316 10.54 -23.14 13.36
N GLY A 317 9.91 -22.05 13.81
CA GLY A 317 10.32 -21.28 14.98
C GLY A 317 11.64 -20.50 14.85
N HIS A 318 12.49 -20.83 13.87
CA HIS A 318 13.83 -20.24 13.78
C HIS A 318 13.86 -18.81 13.23
N HIS A 319 12.90 -18.44 12.39
CA HIS A 319 12.73 -17.09 11.80
C HIS A 319 13.98 -16.53 11.07
N ARG A 320 14.87 -17.42 10.62
CA ARG A 320 16.18 -17.07 10.04
C ARG A 320 16.08 -16.20 8.80
N CYS A 321 15.01 -16.36 7.98
CA CYS A 321 14.79 -15.54 6.79
C CYS A 321 14.70 -14.03 7.07
N MET A 322 14.47 -13.63 8.34
CA MET A 322 14.49 -12.24 8.79
C MET A 322 15.68 -11.98 9.73
N ARG A 323 15.95 -12.89 10.67
CA ARG A 323 17.02 -12.71 11.67
C ARG A 323 18.41 -12.66 11.06
N ASP A 324 18.65 -13.43 9.99
CA ASP A 324 19.96 -13.52 9.33
C ASP A 324 20.22 -12.37 8.33
N ILE A 325 19.25 -11.47 8.11
CA ILE A 325 19.46 -10.21 7.39
C ILE A 325 20.21 -9.27 8.33
N SER A 326 21.46 -8.96 8.00
CA SER A 326 22.32 -8.13 8.86
C SER A 326 21.97 -6.64 8.76
N VAL A 327 22.24 -5.92 9.83
CA VAL A 327 22.13 -4.44 9.86
C VAL A 327 23.02 -3.81 8.80
N ASP A 328 24.22 -4.36 8.56
CA ASP A 328 25.14 -3.84 7.55
C ASP A 328 24.56 -3.86 6.14
N GLN A 329 23.84 -4.94 5.77
CA GLN A 329 23.18 -5.00 4.45
C GLN A 329 22.17 -3.86 4.27
N VAL A 330 21.34 -3.63 5.28
CA VAL A 330 20.31 -2.58 5.23
C VAL A 330 20.95 -1.20 5.31
N ALA A 331 21.95 -1.00 6.17
CA ALA A 331 22.66 0.27 6.32
C ALA A 331 23.35 0.71 5.03
N ILE A 332 24.07 -0.21 4.35
CA ILE A 332 24.73 0.09 3.06
C ILE A 332 23.69 0.53 2.02
N ALA A 333 22.60 -0.23 1.89
CA ALA A 333 21.55 0.10 0.93
C ALA A 333 20.88 1.45 1.25
N THR A 334 20.63 1.73 2.54
CA THR A 334 20.04 3.00 2.99
C THR A 334 20.95 4.17 2.66
N ARG A 335 22.25 4.07 2.91
CA ARG A 335 23.21 5.14 2.57
C ARG A 335 23.35 5.36 1.09
N GLN A 336 23.37 4.29 0.29
CA GLN A 336 23.35 4.40 -1.17
C GLN A 336 22.10 5.12 -1.67
N ALA A 337 20.94 4.83 -1.07
CA ALA A 337 19.69 5.49 -1.41
C ALA A 337 19.69 6.98 -1.00
N ILE A 338 20.22 7.33 0.19
CA ILE A 338 20.39 8.73 0.63
C ILE A 338 21.30 9.48 -0.35
N ALA A 339 22.45 8.90 -0.72
CA ALA A 339 23.40 9.54 -1.62
C ALA A 339 22.86 9.73 -3.05
N ALA A 340 21.92 8.86 -3.47
CA ALA A 340 21.28 8.93 -4.79
C ALA A 340 20.02 9.82 -4.80
N ALA A 341 19.48 10.18 -3.63
CA ALA A 341 18.32 11.05 -3.54
C ALA A 341 18.67 12.45 -4.08
N PRO A 342 17.86 13.02 -4.98
CA PRO A 342 18.10 14.38 -5.44
C PRO A 342 18.00 15.35 -4.26
N ALA A 343 18.90 16.34 -4.20
CA ALA A 343 18.94 17.38 -3.15
C ALA A 343 17.69 18.28 -3.09
N ALA A 344 16.58 17.87 -3.72
CA ALA A 344 15.38 18.65 -3.97
C ALA A 344 14.49 18.91 -2.76
N ASN A 345 14.70 18.19 -1.64
CA ASN A 345 13.87 18.40 -0.44
C ASN A 345 14.38 19.52 0.48
N TYR A 346 15.53 20.14 0.18
CA TYR A 346 16.17 21.17 1.01
C TYR A 346 16.01 22.58 0.48
N ALA A 347 15.51 22.79 -0.74
CA ALA A 347 15.24 24.13 -1.26
C ALA A 347 13.94 24.66 -0.64
N GLY A 348 14.04 25.13 0.59
CA GLY A 348 13.07 26.02 1.17
C GLY A 348 13.02 27.29 0.32
N SER A 349 11.83 27.63 -0.18
CA SER A 349 11.54 28.92 -0.76
C SER A 349 12.06 30.04 0.14
N THR A 350 13.07 30.74 -0.34
CA THR A 350 13.39 32.11 0.10
C THR A 350 12.25 33.05 -0.15
#